data_92857c2c1a3bf1f2f48fc63c3992d900
#
_entry.id   92857c2c1a3bf1f2f48fc63c3992d900
#
_cell.length_a   1.000
_cell.length_b   1.000
_cell.length_c   1.000
_cell.angle_alpha   90.00
_cell.angle_beta   90.00
_cell.angle_gamma   90.00
#
_symmetry.space_group_name_H-M   'P 1'
#
loop_
_entity.id
_entity.type
_entity.pdbx_description
1 polymer ?
#
loop_
_entity_poly.entity_id
_entity_poly.type
_entity_poly.pdbx_seq_one_letter_code
_entity_poly.pdbx_strand_id
1 'polypeptide(L)'
;FTALKVIRAYYADHNQPNRTVVLAADTAHGTNPASCTMCGASVETVRSVQGQTDLEHLREVIQHVGAENIAAFMITNPSTAGLFDVNIKEIADIVHEAGAMLYLDGANMNAMVGRIRPGDFGADAMHYNTHKTFSTPHGGGGPGADQLSDTSH
;
A
#
# COMPACT_ATOMS: atom_id res chain seq x y z
N PHE A 1 6.30 -3.77 7.26
CA PHE A 1 7.77 -3.87 7.17
C PHE A 1 8.21 -4.93 6.18
N THR A 2 7.83 -6.20 6.38
CA THR A 2 8.29 -7.33 5.54
C THR A 2 7.95 -7.14 4.06
N ALA A 3 6.72 -6.75 3.73
CA ALA A 3 6.31 -6.49 2.35
C ALA A 3 7.20 -5.46 1.65
N LEU A 4 7.51 -4.35 2.33
CA LEU A 4 8.38 -3.32 1.77
C LEU A 4 9.81 -3.83 1.54
N LYS A 5 10.31 -4.72 2.40
CA LYS A 5 11.61 -5.38 2.17
C LYS A 5 11.58 -6.30 0.95
N VAL A 6 10.47 -7.04 0.77
CA VAL A 6 10.28 -7.91 -0.41
C VAL A 6 10.20 -7.06 -1.68
N ILE A 7 9.42 -5.98 -1.70
CA ILE A 7 9.32 -5.06 -2.83
C ILE A 7 10.70 -4.48 -3.19
N ARG A 8 11.47 -4.06 -2.20
CA ARG A 8 12.82 -3.54 -2.45
C ARG A 8 13.79 -4.61 -2.97
N ALA A 9 13.72 -5.83 -2.46
CA ALA A 9 14.50 -6.94 -2.96
C ALA A 9 14.14 -7.27 -4.42
N TYR A 10 12.85 -7.30 -4.73
CA TYR A 10 12.36 -7.49 -6.10
C TYR A 10 12.99 -6.48 -7.07
N TYR A 11 12.96 -5.18 -6.75
CA TYR A 11 13.55 -4.17 -7.63
C TYR A 11 15.08 -4.27 -7.72
N ALA A 12 15.75 -4.64 -6.64
CA ALA A 12 17.19 -4.87 -6.67
C ALA A 12 17.56 -6.02 -7.61
N ASP A 13 16.82 -7.13 -7.55
CA ASP A 13 17.02 -8.31 -8.42
C ASP A 13 16.69 -8.00 -9.89
N HIS A 14 15.84 -7.01 -10.14
CA HIS A 14 15.48 -6.54 -11.49
C HIS A 14 16.33 -5.35 -11.98
N ASN A 15 17.49 -5.12 -11.36
CA ASN A 15 18.42 -4.02 -11.69
C ASN A 15 17.81 -2.61 -11.55
N GLN A 16 16.86 -2.42 -10.62
CA GLN A 16 16.23 -1.15 -10.32
C GLN A 16 16.42 -0.74 -8.83
N PRO A 17 17.66 -0.75 -8.28
CA PRO A 17 17.92 -0.47 -6.86
C PRO A 17 17.61 1.00 -6.46
N ASN A 18 17.45 1.87 -7.43
CA ASN A 18 17.09 3.28 -7.27
C ASN A 18 15.63 3.49 -6.85
N ARG A 19 14.76 2.49 -7.00
CA ARG A 19 13.37 2.56 -6.52
C ARG A 19 13.30 2.48 -5.00
N THR A 20 13.44 3.65 -4.36
CA THR A 20 13.54 3.78 -2.90
C THR A 20 12.47 4.68 -2.29
N VAL A 21 11.62 5.28 -3.12
CA VAL A 21 10.54 6.14 -2.66
C VAL A 21 9.25 5.34 -2.57
N VAL A 22 8.53 5.48 -1.47
CA VAL A 22 7.18 4.95 -1.28
C VAL A 22 6.21 6.13 -1.18
N LEU A 23 5.22 6.15 -2.05
CA LEU A 23 4.12 7.08 -1.94
C LEU A 23 3.13 6.55 -0.89
N ALA A 24 2.55 7.42 -0.09
CA ALA A 24 1.54 7.07 0.90
C ALA A 24 0.39 8.07 0.88
N ALA A 25 -0.85 7.58 0.93
CA ALA A 25 -2.00 8.46 1.10
C ALA A 25 -1.92 9.18 2.45
N ASP A 26 -2.33 10.44 2.52
CA ASP A 26 -2.37 11.23 3.76
C ASP A 26 -3.33 10.65 4.82
N THR A 27 -4.27 9.82 4.38
CA THR A 27 -5.19 9.04 5.23
C THR A 27 -4.58 7.73 5.74
N ALA A 28 -3.32 7.42 5.37
CA ALA A 28 -2.66 6.19 5.80
C ALA A 28 -2.38 6.20 7.31
N HIS A 29 -2.41 5.02 7.92
CA HIS A 29 -2.05 4.87 9.33
C HIS A 29 -0.58 5.28 9.55
N GLY A 30 -0.29 5.93 10.68
CA GLY A 30 1.07 6.42 11.00
C GLY A 30 2.16 5.35 11.03
N THR A 31 1.80 4.08 11.22
CA THR A 31 2.73 2.94 11.13
C THR A 31 3.29 2.75 9.71
N ASN A 32 2.55 3.17 8.67
CA ASN A 32 2.94 2.98 7.28
C ASN A 32 4.19 3.81 6.92
N PRO A 33 4.23 5.13 7.14
CA PRO A 33 5.44 5.92 6.94
C PRO A 33 6.62 5.45 7.81
N ALA A 34 6.35 5.08 9.07
CA ALA A 34 7.38 4.57 9.98
C ALA A 34 8.03 3.28 9.44
N SER A 35 7.22 2.35 8.92
CA SER A 35 7.71 1.11 8.31
C SER A 35 8.55 1.38 7.06
N CYS A 36 8.18 2.36 6.23
CA CYS A 36 8.97 2.78 5.08
C CYS A 36 10.35 3.29 5.49
N THR A 37 10.41 4.19 6.46
CA THR A 37 11.66 4.73 6.99
C THR A 37 12.56 3.64 7.57
N MET A 38 12.00 2.69 8.33
CA MET A 38 12.72 1.54 8.85
C MET A 38 13.27 0.61 7.75
N CYS A 39 12.64 0.59 6.58
CA CYS A 39 13.14 -0.14 5.40
C CYS A 39 14.21 0.63 4.63
N GLY A 40 14.52 1.87 5.03
CA GLY A 40 15.43 2.75 4.31
C GLY A 40 14.80 3.32 3.03
N ALA A 41 13.46 3.44 2.99
CA ALA A 41 12.74 4.14 1.95
C ALA A 41 12.40 5.56 2.41
N SER A 42 12.40 6.51 1.48
CA SER A 42 11.78 7.82 1.69
C SER A 42 10.27 7.73 1.44
N VAL A 43 9.52 8.65 2.05
CA VAL A 43 8.07 8.69 1.90
C VAL A 43 7.65 10.04 1.35
N GLU A 44 6.82 9.99 0.31
CA GLU A 44 6.14 11.16 -0.22
C GLU A 44 4.63 11.00 -0.03
N THR A 45 3.98 12.08 0.38
CA THR A 45 2.55 12.03 0.73
C THR A 45 1.69 12.45 -0.45
N VAL A 46 0.69 11.64 -0.74
CA VAL A 46 -0.36 11.95 -1.72
C VAL A 46 -1.61 12.44 -0.97
N ARG A 47 -2.10 13.61 -1.35
CA ARG A 47 -3.26 14.25 -0.75
C ARG A 47 -4.54 13.49 -1.07
N SER A 48 -5.48 13.53 -0.14
CA SER A 48 -6.86 13.06 -0.32
C SER A 48 -7.85 14.23 -0.31
N VAL A 49 -8.90 14.11 -1.10
CA VAL A 49 -10.02 15.06 -1.16
C VAL A 49 -11.31 14.30 -0.85
N GLN A 50 -12.03 14.71 0.17
CA GLN A 50 -13.27 14.05 0.61
C GLN A 50 -13.10 12.55 0.89
N GLY A 51 -11.91 12.15 1.35
CA GLY A 51 -11.58 10.76 1.67
C GLY A 51 -11.25 9.87 0.47
N GLN A 52 -11.12 10.45 -0.72
CA GLN A 52 -10.65 9.80 -1.93
C GLN A 52 -9.25 10.31 -2.29
N THR A 53 -8.41 9.46 -2.84
CA THR A 53 -7.09 9.87 -3.32
C THR A 53 -7.23 10.92 -4.43
N ASP A 54 -6.51 12.03 -4.32
CA ASP A 54 -6.44 13.05 -5.35
C ASP A 54 -5.56 12.55 -6.50
N LEU A 55 -6.20 12.14 -7.61
CA LEU A 55 -5.50 11.55 -8.77
C LEU A 55 -4.59 12.54 -9.49
N GLU A 56 -4.95 13.83 -9.52
CA GLU A 56 -4.10 14.86 -10.11
C GLU A 56 -2.85 15.03 -9.27
N HIS A 57 -3.00 15.16 -7.97
CA HIS A 57 -1.86 15.24 -7.06
C HIS A 57 -1.00 13.97 -7.08
N LEU A 58 -1.59 12.78 -7.22
CA LEU A 58 -0.82 11.54 -7.40
C LEU A 58 0.08 11.63 -8.63
N ARG A 59 -0.44 12.09 -9.77
CA ARG A 59 0.35 12.28 -11.00
C ARG A 59 1.45 13.34 -10.83
N GLU A 60 1.12 14.45 -10.17
CA GLU A 60 2.09 15.52 -9.86
C GLU A 60 3.25 15.00 -9.00
N VAL A 61 2.96 14.23 -7.95
CA VAL A 61 3.98 13.65 -7.06
C VAL A 61 4.85 12.65 -7.83
N ILE A 62 4.25 11.79 -8.67
CA ILE A 62 5.00 10.86 -9.52
C ILE A 62 5.95 11.61 -10.46
N GLN A 63 5.48 12.68 -11.07
CA GLN A 63 6.31 13.49 -11.96
C GLN A 63 7.43 14.21 -11.21
N HIS A 64 7.13 14.73 -10.02
CA HIS A 64 8.12 15.45 -9.18
C HIS A 64 9.24 14.54 -8.67
N VAL A 65 8.87 13.34 -8.19
CA VAL A 65 9.80 12.34 -7.64
C VAL A 65 10.61 11.65 -8.75
N GLY A 66 10.03 11.50 -9.92
CA GLY A 66 10.51 10.66 -11.01
C GLY A 66 10.02 9.21 -10.87
N ALA A 67 9.29 8.76 -11.86
CA ALA A 67 8.65 7.44 -11.86
C ALA A 67 9.65 6.30 -11.57
N GLU A 68 10.88 6.42 -12.06
CA GLU A 68 11.96 5.43 -11.88
C GLU A 68 12.46 5.31 -10.44
N ASN A 69 12.14 6.27 -9.56
CA ASN A 69 12.56 6.27 -8.16
C ASN A 69 11.49 5.67 -7.23
N ILE A 70 10.26 5.49 -7.73
CA ILE A 70 9.13 5.04 -6.93
C ILE A 70 9.07 3.52 -6.88
N ALA A 71 9.08 2.96 -5.68
CA ALA A 71 8.94 1.53 -5.45
C ALA A 71 7.47 1.12 -5.33
N ALA A 72 6.67 1.87 -4.58
CA ALA A 72 5.28 1.53 -4.35
C ALA A 72 4.43 2.75 -4.01
N PHE A 73 3.13 2.63 -4.24
CA PHE A 73 2.12 3.45 -3.57
C PHE A 73 1.42 2.60 -2.51
N MET A 74 1.47 3.05 -1.26
CA MET A 74 0.89 2.36 -0.12
C MET A 74 -0.45 3.01 0.26
N ILE A 75 -1.54 2.27 0.11
CA ILE A 75 -2.89 2.74 0.37
C ILE A 75 -3.62 1.81 1.32
N THR A 76 -4.42 2.39 2.22
CA THR A 76 -5.38 1.64 3.05
C THR A 76 -6.77 1.78 2.42
N ASN A 77 -7.35 0.67 1.97
CA ASN A 77 -8.67 0.70 1.36
C ASN A 77 -9.54 -0.47 1.85
N PRO A 78 -10.68 -0.23 2.51
CA PRO A 78 -11.21 1.08 2.94
C PRO A 78 -10.26 1.82 3.89
N SER A 79 -10.30 3.15 3.86
CA SER A 79 -9.47 4.00 4.71
C SER A 79 -9.74 3.80 6.20
N THR A 80 -8.88 4.34 7.06
CA THR A 80 -9.09 4.30 8.53
C THR A 80 -10.37 5.02 8.96
N ALA A 81 -10.90 5.91 8.13
CA ALA A 81 -12.20 6.56 8.33
C ALA A 81 -13.40 5.71 7.85
N GLY A 82 -13.16 4.52 7.31
CA GLY A 82 -14.20 3.61 6.80
C GLY A 82 -14.71 3.96 5.40
N LEU A 83 -14.03 4.84 4.68
CA LEU A 83 -14.39 5.24 3.32
C LEU A 83 -13.64 4.38 2.30
N PHE A 84 -14.38 3.81 1.35
CA PHE A 84 -13.81 3.08 0.24
C PHE A 84 -13.39 4.06 -0.86
N ASP A 85 -12.13 3.98 -1.28
CA ASP A 85 -11.66 4.74 -2.43
C ASP A 85 -12.15 4.08 -3.71
N VAL A 86 -13.12 4.70 -4.36
CA VAL A 86 -13.76 4.17 -5.56
C VAL A 86 -12.85 4.24 -6.78
N ASN A 87 -11.84 5.09 -6.73
CA ASN A 87 -10.87 5.28 -7.82
C ASN A 87 -9.71 4.28 -7.75
N ILE A 88 -9.78 3.28 -6.86
CA ILE A 88 -8.66 2.35 -6.59
C ILE A 88 -8.09 1.69 -7.84
N LYS A 89 -8.93 1.40 -8.83
CA LYS A 89 -8.48 0.82 -10.10
C LYS A 89 -7.69 1.83 -10.94
N GLU A 90 -8.15 3.06 -11.04
CA GLU A 90 -7.43 4.13 -11.74
C GLU A 90 -6.12 4.48 -11.01
N ILE A 91 -6.12 4.43 -9.68
CA ILE A 91 -4.91 4.56 -8.87
C ILE A 91 -3.91 3.46 -9.22
N ALA A 92 -4.36 2.21 -9.30
CA ALA A 92 -3.52 1.08 -9.68
C ALA A 92 -2.91 1.30 -11.08
N ASP A 93 -3.73 1.68 -12.05
CA ASP A 93 -3.29 1.94 -13.42
C ASP A 93 -2.19 3.02 -13.47
N ILE A 94 -2.40 4.16 -12.78
CA ILE A 94 -1.41 5.26 -12.70
C ILE A 94 -0.10 4.77 -12.05
N VAL A 95 -0.18 4.01 -10.99
CA VAL A 95 0.99 3.49 -10.26
C VAL A 95 1.75 2.49 -11.12
N HIS A 96 1.05 1.60 -11.82
CA HIS A 96 1.66 0.63 -12.74
C HIS A 96 2.29 1.28 -13.97
N GLU A 97 1.67 2.32 -14.52
CA GLU A 97 2.27 3.11 -15.60
C GLU A 97 3.62 3.74 -15.20
N ALA A 98 3.77 4.09 -13.92
CA ALA A 98 5.05 4.53 -13.36
C ALA A 98 6.04 3.38 -13.10
N GLY A 99 5.64 2.13 -13.33
CA GLY A 99 6.43 0.92 -13.03
C GLY A 99 6.58 0.64 -11.53
N ALA A 100 5.73 1.23 -10.71
CA ALA A 100 5.69 1.02 -9.27
C ALA A 100 4.63 -0.02 -8.89
N MET A 101 4.68 -0.53 -7.68
CA MET A 101 3.72 -1.51 -7.16
C MET A 101 2.61 -0.84 -6.34
N LEU A 102 1.39 -1.35 -6.43
CA LEU A 102 0.31 -0.98 -5.52
C LEU A 102 0.32 -1.90 -4.30
N TYR A 103 0.67 -1.33 -3.14
CA TYR A 103 0.68 -2.05 -1.87
C TYR A 103 -0.56 -1.71 -1.04
N LEU A 104 -1.43 -2.70 -0.84
CA LEU A 104 -2.64 -2.54 -0.05
C LEU A 104 -2.39 -2.83 1.43
N ASP A 105 -2.63 -1.84 2.27
CA ASP A 105 -2.84 -2.05 3.70
C ASP A 105 -4.26 -2.57 3.91
N GLY A 106 -4.37 -3.88 4.03
CA GLY A 106 -5.60 -4.61 4.30
C GLY A 106 -5.68 -5.09 5.76
N ALA A 107 -5.09 -4.35 6.69
CA ALA A 107 -5.04 -4.73 8.11
C ALA A 107 -6.40 -5.15 8.66
N ASN A 108 -7.49 -4.55 8.19
CA ASN A 108 -8.85 -4.98 8.46
C ASN A 108 -9.58 -5.32 7.16
N MET A 109 -9.77 -6.60 6.90
CA MET A 109 -10.44 -7.13 5.70
C MET A 109 -11.95 -7.29 5.86
N ASN A 110 -12.56 -6.95 7.00
CA ASN A 110 -13.97 -7.25 7.28
C ASN A 110 -14.91 -6.70 6.20
N ALA A 111 -14.60 -5.55 5.62
CA ALA A 111 -15.41 -4.94 4.56
C ALA A 111 -15.20 -5.58 3.18
N MET A 112 -14.10 -6.31 2.98
CA MET A 112 -13.70 -6.85 1.68
C MET A 112 -14.00 -8.34 1.52
N VAL A 113 -13.92 -9.12 2.60
CA VAL A 113 -14.09 -10.58 2.55
C VAL A 113 -15.42 -10.97 1.91
N GLY A 114 -15.35 -11.78 0.87
CA GLY A 114 -16.53 -12.24 0.12
C GLY A 114 -17.15 -11.19 -0.84
N ARG A 115 -16.58 -10.01 -0.94
CA ARG A 115 -17.08 -8.90 -1.78
C ARG A 115 -16.08 -8.43 -2.83
N ILE A 116 -14.81 -8.33 -2.46
CA ILE A 116 -13.75 -7.76 -3.30
C ILE A 116 -12.51 -8.64 -3.15
N ARG A 117 -11.83 -8.88 -4.28
CA ARG A 117 -10.51 -9.49 -4.31
C ARG A 117 -9.49 -8.40 -4.69
N PRO A 118 -8.51 -8.10 -3.83
CA PRO A 118 -7.53 -7.04 -4.08
C PRO A 118 -6.78 -7.15 -5.42
N GLY A 119 -6.47 -8.35 -5.88
CA GLY A 119 -5.88 -8.56 -7.20
C GLY A 119 -6.74 -8.10 -8.37
N ASP A 120 -8.09 -8.10 -8.23
CA ASP A 120 -8.99 -7.68 -9.32
C ASP A 120 -8.93 -6.17 -9.61
N PHE A 121 -8.48 -5.36 -8.65
CA PHE A 121 -8.25 -3.93 -8.86
C PHE A 121 -6.79 -3.55 -9.00
N GLY A 122 -5.87 -4.53 -9.04
CA GLY A 122 -4.47 -4.30 -9.34
C GLY A 122 -3.55 -4.16 -8.11
N ALA A 123 -3.96 -4.64 -6.92
CA ALA A 123 -3.03 -4.71 -5.81
C ALA A 123 -1.97 -5.80 -6.08
N ASP A 124 -0.68 -5.43 -6.00
CA ASP A 124 0.45 -6.37 -6.21
C ASP A 124 0.82 -7.09 -4.92
N ALA A 125 0.74 -6.38 -3.80
CA ALA A 125 1.01 -6.93 -2.49
C ALA A 125 0.04 -6.39 -1.47
N MET A 126 -0.30 -7.19 -0.47
CA MET A 126 -1.09 -6.75 0.66
C MET A 126 -0.65 -7.42 1.95
N HIS A 127 -0.93 -6.76 3.07
CA HIS A 127 -0.92 -7.41 4.36
C HIS A 127 -2.32 -7.37 5.00
N TYR A 128 -2.61 -8.31 5.86
CA TYR A 128 -3.80 -8.32 6.69
C TYR A 128 -3.50 -8.89 8.07
N ASN A 129 -4.25 -8.41 9.05
CA ASN A 129 -4.09 -8.86 10.42
C ASN A 129 -5.01 -10.05 10.70
N THR A 130 -4.42 -11.17 11.05
CA THR A 130 -5.18 -12.39 11.39
C THR A 130 -5.95 -12.24 12.71
N HIS A 131 -5.53 -11.33 13.58
CA HIS A 131 -6.20 -10.99 14.85
C HIS A 131 -7.34 -9.97 14.72
N LYS A 132 -7.60 -9.42 13.52
CA LYS A 132 -8.72 -8.51 13.25
C LYS A 132 -9.87 -9.21 12.56
N THR A 133 -9.64 -9.70 11.35
CA THR A 133 -10.67 -10.33 10.51
C THR A 133 -10.84 -11.82 10.81
N PHE A 134 -9.78 -12.47 11.31
CA PHE A 134 -9.75 -13.91 11.58
C PHE A 134 -9.65 -14.19 13.09
N SER A 135 -9.71 -15.46 13.47
CA SER A 135 -9.84 -15.86 14.88
C SER A 135 -8.52 -15.92 15.66
N THR A 136 -7.44 -15.37 15.16
CA THR A 136 -6.16 -15.41 15.87
C THR A 136 -6.22 -14.54 17.13
N PRO A 137 -5.84 -15.05 18.30
CA PRO A 137 -5.82 -14.28 19.55
C PRO A 137 -4.87 -13.07 19.46
N HIS A 138 -5.22 -11.99 20.14
CA HIS A 138 -4.39 -10.77 20.26
C HIS A 138 -3.90 -10.54 21.71
N GLY A 139 -4.01 -11.50 22.59
CA GLY A 139 -3.51 -11.45 23.95
C GLY A 139 -4.07 -10.27 24.78
N GLY A 140 -5.35 -9.90 24.62
CA GLY A 140 -5.96 -8.77 25.29
C GLY A 140 -5.42 -7.40 24.82
N GLY A 141 -4.93 -7.31 23.60
CA GLY A 141 -4.27 -6.13 23.02
C GLY A 141 -2.74 -6.22 23.01
N GLY A 142 -2.20 -7.40 23.31
CA GLY A 142 -0.78 -7.74 23.23
C GLY A 142 -0.33 -8.15 21.83
N PRO A 143 0.50 -9.20 21.70
CA PRO A 143 1.06 -9.59 20.39
C PRO A 143 -0.03 -10.00 19.41
N GLY A 144 0.08 -9.48 18.18
CA GLY A 144 -0.75 -9.83 17.05
C GLY A 144 0.02 -10.66 16.03
N ALA A 145 -0.68 -11.07 14.97
CA ALA A 145 -0.07 -11.74 13.83
C ALA A 145 -0.55 -11.11 12.54
N ASP A 146 0.36 -11.00 11.58
CA ASP A 146 0.10 -10.46 10.26
C ASP A 146 0.41 -11.52 9.19
N GLN A 147 -0.34 -11.47 8.11
CA GLN A 147 -0.11 -12.26 6.93
C GLN A 147 0.22 -11.32 5.76
N LEU A 148 1.21 -11.69 5.00
CA LEU A 148 1.55 -11.06 3.72
C LEU A 148 1.08 -11.97 2.59
N SER A 149 0.44 -11.42 1.58
CA SER A 149 0.14 -12.11 0.34
C SER A 149 0.64 -11.31 -0.86
N ASP A 150 1.12 -12.03 -1.85
CA ASP A 150 1.40 -11.56 -3.19
C ASP A 150 0.16 -11.82 -4.04
N THR A 151 -0.24 -10.84 -4.83
CA THR A 151 -1.42 -10.93 -5.70
C THR A 151 -1.04 -11.01 -7.18
N SER A 152 0.25 -11.04 -7.50
CA SER A 152 0.76 -11.15 -8.85
C SER A 152 0.51 -12.57 -9.41
N HIS A 153 -0.57 -12.72 -10.17
CA HIS A 153 -0.83 -13.84 -11.09
C HIS A 153 -1.46 -13.33 -12.38
#